data_f94f1f8b7c551e172141e98bc4908bc3
#
_entry.id   f94f1f8b7c551e172141e98bc4908bc3
#
_cell.length_a   1.000
_cell.length_b   1.000
_cell.length_c   1.000
_cell.angle_alpha   90.00
_cell.angle_beta   90.00
_cell.angle_gamma   90.00
#
_symmetry.space_group_name_H-M   'P 1'
#
loop_
_entity.id
_entity.type
_entity.pdbx_description
1 polymer ?
#
loop_
_entity_poly.entity_id
_entity_poly.type
_entity_poly.pdbx_seq_one_letter_code
_entity_poly.pdbx_strand_id
1 'polypeptide(L)'
;MRIDVKKRWPILLFILFLSLLYSNGISRIGQSSDFSDYYQASLNFRDQKDLYSLDVLSEVIQDFESGKIKMEQIFEPSVFLSLKARIENVGSYIYPPTFAFLLIPFSYLEFETASAIFFTLNFICLVCSLFLIGRLLGKERSFLFLSTTLLLSLRFVENHQNNNQVGFLLLFLILLSVASDKDWLSGLLLSLAIIIKITPAAFLFYFLYKKRYAVIAYTLAFALIWLALPALAFPEFTWKMNQTWYDLVLDKYMKSPALRAWKNNQSLSSTLSKYFLSYSDLLNQGRFGMPFVSLAVSQVKGIILILTLGISLPYLYRVYKGASEGFVLSGLFFFSVIFSGISWIHAFVFLLFPIGYALSQLWMDDQEDGFVWEKWKKRILTFKAASLFIGIAIFVLLMNRGTIGNIAEEALLMFSFLLYTSLIQYACIFYIDKARS
;
A
#
# COMPACT_ATOMS: atom_id res chain seq x y z
N MET A 1 -41.13 -18.55 -16.31
CA MET A 1 -39.91 -17.73 -16.51
C MET A 1 -38.70 -18.63 -16.20
N ARG A 2 -38.16 -19.32 -17.22
CA ARG A 2 -36.97 -20.17 -17.07
C ARG A 2 -35.78 -19.25 -16.83
N ILE A 3 -35.23 -19.28 -15.61
CA ILE A 3 -34.04 -18.54 -15.22
C ILE A 3 -32.89 -19.14 -16.04
N ASP A 4 -32.32 -18.37 -16.96
CA ASP A 4 -31.15 -18.79 -17.74
C ASP A 4 -29.92 -18.83 -16.80
N VAL A 5 -29.72 -19.98 -16.17
CA VAL A 5 -28.65 -20.24 -15.19
C VAL A 5 -27.27 -20.01 -15.81
N LYS A 6 -27.13 -20.24 -17.16
CA LYS A 6 -25.89 -20.05 -17.89
C LYS A 6 -25.40 -18.59 -17.90
N LYS A 7 -26.31 -17.60 -17.81
CA LYS A 7 -25.94 -16.17 -17.76
C LYS A 7 -25.70 -15.65 -16.34
N ARG A 8 -26.08 -16.38 -15.29
CA ARG A 8 -26.02 -15.91 -13.88
C ARG A 8 -24.91 -16.53 -13.05
N TRP A 9 -24.27 -17.60 -13.52
CA TRP A 9 -23.22 -18.28 -12.74
C TRP A 9 -22.03 -17.36 -12.36
N PRO A 10 -21.57 -16.36 -13.21
CA PRO A 10 -20.48 -15.50 -12.79
C PRO A 10 -20.87 -14.59 -11.62
N ILE A 11 -22.13 -14.16 -11.55
CA ILE A 11 -22.66 -13.37 -10.43
C ILE A 11 -22.67 -14.22 -9.16
N LEU A 12 -23.18 -15.45 -9.25
CA LEU A 12 -23.23 -16.37 -8.11
C LEU A 12 -21.84 -16.71 -7.60
N LEU A 13 -20.89 -16.96 -8.53
CA LEU A 13 -19.49 -17.20 -8.18
C LEU A 13 -18.88 -16.00 -7.46
N PHE A 14 -19.11 -14.78 -7.95
CA PHE A 14 -18.62 -13.56 -7.36
C PHE A 14 -19.18 -13.36 -5.94
N ILE A 15 -20.50 -13.53 -5.76
CA ILE A 15 -21.16 -13.42 -4.46
C ILE A 15 -20.61 -14.48 -3.49
N LEU A 16 -20.49 -15.73 -3.93
CA LEU A 16 -19.95 -16.82 -3.12
C LEU A 16 -18.50 -16.50 -2.68
N PHE A 17 -17.68 -16.03 -3.60
CA PHE A 17 -16.29 -15.68 -3.31
C PHE A 17 -16.20 -14.55 -2.29
N LEU A 18 -16.99 -13.48 -2.45
CA LEU A 18 -17.05 -12.38 -1.48
C LEU A 18 -17.56 -12.87 -0.11
N SER A 19 -18.57 -13.73 -0.09
CA SER A 19 -19.12 -14.28 1.16
C SER A 19 -18.09 -15.13 1.92
N LEU A 20 -17.32 -15.96 1.20
CA LEU A 20 -16.24 -16.76 1.79
C LEU A 20 -15.12 -15.87 2.34
N LEU A 21 -14.71 -14.84 1.57
CA LEU A 21 -13.70 -13.87 2.03
C LEU A 21 -14.17 -13.09 3.26
N TYR A 22 -15.41 -12.62 3.26
CA TYR A 22 -15.97 -11.92 4.41
C TYR A 22 -16.02 -12.81 5.64
N SER A 23 -16.56 -14.04 5.51
CA SER A 23 -16.65 -14.99 6.61
C SER A 23 -15.30 -15.38 7.19
N ASN A 24 -14.28 -15.59 6.33
CA ASN A 24 -12.91 -15.88 6.76
C ASN A 24 -12.29 -14.70 7.51
N GLY A 25 -12.47 -13.48 7.00
CA GLY A 25 -11.92 -12.29 7.65
C GLY A 25 -12.59 -11.95 8.98
N ILE A 26 -13.94 -11.94 9.01
CA ILE A 26 -14.69 -11.58 10.22
C ILE A 26 -14.45 -12.57 11.38
N SER A 27 -14.14 -13.83 11.08
CA SER A 27 -13.83 -14.83 12.12
C SER A 27 -12.51 -14.59 12.85
N ARG A 28 -11.69 -13.67 12.36
CA ARG A 28 -10.35 -13.33 12.90
C ARG A 28 -10.29 -11.97 13.59
N ILE A 29 -11.39 -11.24 13.62
CA ILE A 29 -11.49 -9.96 14.30
C ILE A 29 -11.31 -10.17 15.81
N GLY A 30 -10.73 -9.71 16.60
CA GLY A 30 -10.45 -9.98 18.02
C GLY A 30 -9.04 -10.49 18.28
N GLN A 31 -8.32 -10.84 17.21
CA GLN A 31 -6.89 -11.06 17.29
C GLN A 31 -6.15 -9.72 17.26
N SER A 32 -4.94 -9.66 17.85
CA SER A 32 -4.07 -8.50 17.75
C SER A 32 -3.80 -8.18 16.27
N SER A 33 -4.12 -6.97 15.85
CA SER A 33 -4.07 -6.51 14.46
C SER A 33 -3.72 -5.01 14.43
N ASP A 34 -3.45 -4.46 13.26
CA ASP A 34 -3.17 -3.01 13.13
C ASP A 34 -4.38 -2.14 13.55
N PHE A 35 -5.61 -2.69 13.52
CA PHE A 35 -6.76 -2.00 14.07
C PHE A 35 -6.65 -1.79 15.58
N SER A 36 -5.98 -2.68 16.32
CA SER A 36 -5.74 -2.47 17.76
C SER A 36 -4.94 -1.19 18.03
N ASP A 37 -3.96 -0.89 17.17
CA ASP A 37 -3.19 0.36 17.26
C ASP A 37 -4.06 1.59 16.91
N TYR A 38 -4.94 1.48 15.92
CA TYR A 38 -5.87 2.55 15.54
C TYR A 38 -6.88 2.83 16.66
N TYR A 39 -7.43 1.77 17.24
CA TYR A 39 -8.39 1.85 18.34
C TYR A 39 -7.73 2.46 19.58
N GLN A 40 -6.53 1.99 19.96
CA GLN A 40 -5.77 2.54 21.09
C GLN A 40 -5.41 4.01 20.86
N ALA A 41 -4.99 4.39 19.65
CA ALA A 41 -4.72 5.77 19.30
C ALA A 41 -5.97 6.65 19.41
N SER A 42 -7.16 6.13 19.04
CA SER A 42 -8.42 6.87 19.20
C SER A 42 -8.81 7.08 20.66
N LEU A 43 -8.59 6.08 21.52
CA LEU A 43 -8.74 6.22 22.98
C LEU A 43 -7.77 7.28 23.53
N ASN A 44 -6.50 7.17 23.15
CA ASN A 44 -5.47 8.12 23.58
C ASN A 44 -5.78 9.55 23.11
N PHE A 45 -6.29 9.72 21.88
CA PHE A 45 -6.66 11.03 21.37
C PHE A 45 -7.83 11.62 22.17
N ARG A 46 -8.88 10.83 22.42
CA ARG A 46 -10.04 11.24 23.25
C ARG A 46 -9.62 11.65 24.64
N ASP A 47 -8.70 10.90 25.26
CA ASP A 47 -8.22 11.10 26.63
C ASP A 47 -7.02 12.07 26.69
N GLN A 48 -6.62 12.68 25.58
CA GLN A 48 -5.46 13.58 25.43
C GLN A 48 -4.13 12.98 25.92
N LYS A 49 -3.92 11.66 25.69
CA LYS A 49 -2.69 10.93 25.95
C LYS A 49 -1.83 10.84 24.71
N ASP A 50 -0.52 10.58 24.88
CA ASP A 50 0.41 10.46 23.76
C ASP A 50 -0.04 9.33 22.80
N LEU A 51 0.10 9.62 21.49
CA LEU A 51 -0.28 8.70 20.41
C LEU A 51 0.90 7.82 19.95
N TYR A 52 2.14 8.29 20.20
CA TYR A 52 3.34 7.73 19.56
C TYR A 52 4.32 7.17 20.56
N SER A 53 4.57 5.87 20.49
CA SER A 53 5.58 5.16 21.30
C SER A 53 6.85 4.79 20.50
N LEU A 54 7.03 5.41 19.32
CA LEU A 54 8.16 5.13 18.42
C LEU A 54 9.51 5.69 18.91
N ASP A 55 9.54 6.50 19.97
CA ASP A 55 10.76 7.09 20.53
C ASP A 55 11.82 6.04 20.83
N VAL A 56 11.42 4.94 21.45
CA VAL A 56 12.34 3.88 21.91
C VAL A 56 13.10 3.26 20.74
N LEU A 57 12.42 2.92 19.63
CA LEU A 57 13.09 2.32 18.47
C LEU A 57 14.05 3.32 17.81
N SER A 58 13.65 4.59 17.72
CA SER A 58 14.50 5.63 17.14
C SER A 58 15.72 5.94 18.01
N GLU A 59 15.59 5.91 19.33
CA GLU A 59 16.72 6.06 20.25
C GLU A 59 17.70 4.90 20.13
N VAL A 60 17.21 3.67 20.07
CA VAL A 60 18.05 2.49 19.87
C VAL A 60 18.86 2.61 18.57
N ILE A 61 18.21 3.05 17.48
CA ILE A 61 18.89 3.22 16.19
C ILE A 61 19.90 4.37 16.26
N GLN A 62 19.58 5.50 16.91
CA GLN A 62 20.53 6.58 17.12
C GLN A 62 21.73 6.16 17.96
N ASP A 63 21.51 5.33 18.99
CA ASP A 63 22.58 4.78 19.81
C ASP A 63 23.56 3.93 18.98
N PHE A 64 23.05 3.21 17.94
CA PHE A 64 23.90 2.50 16.98
C PHE A 64 24.57 3.44 15.97
N GLU A 65 23.84 4.37 15.39
CA GLU A 65 24.36 5.33 14.39
C GLU A 65 25.45 6.24 14.98
N SER A 66 25.31 6.60 16.27
CA SER A 66 26.30 7.40 17.00
C SER A 66 27.48 6.59 17.54
N GLY A 67 27.45 5.27 17.43
CA GLY A 67 28.48 4.38 17.97
C GLY A 67 28.45 4.21 19.48
N LYS A 68 27.41 4.69 20.16
CA LYS A 68 27.22 4.53 21.63
C LYS A 68 26.97 3.07 22.01
N ILE A 69 26.31 2.31 21.12
CA ILE A 69 26.20 0.86 21.20
C ILE A 69 26.90 0.29 19.96
N LYS A 70 27.91 -0.56 20.17
CA LYS A 70 28.61 -1.26 19.09
C LYS A 70 27.92 -2.58 18.79
N MET A 71 27.95 -3.01 17.51
CA MET A 71 27.35 -4.29 17.08
C MET A 71 27.87 -5.49 17.88
N GLU A 72 29.14 -5.47 18.29
CA GLU A 72 29.77 -6.55 19.09
C GLU A 72 29.14 -6.66 20.48
N GLN A 73 28.67 -5.55 21.08
CA GLN A 73 28.05 -5.51 22.40
C GLN A 73 26.63 -6.09 22.41
N ILE A 74 25.99 -6.26 21.25
CA ILE A 74 24.63 -6.84 21.15
C ILE A 74 24.62 -8.30 21.63
N PHE A 75 25.75 -9.00 21.47
CA PHE A 75 25.87 -10.39 21.92
C PHE A 75 26.09 -10.51 23.44
N GLU A 76 26.27 -9.39 24.14
CA GLU A 76 26.26 -9.39 25.61
C GLU A 76 24.81 -9.60 26.09
N PRO A 77 24.52 -10.63 26.93
CA PRO A 77 23.16 -10.96 27.33
C PRO A 77 22.40 -9.78 27.98
N SER A 78 23.09 -8.92 28.71
CA SER A 78 22.50 -7.74 29.36
C SER A 78 22.05 -6.67 28.34
N VAL A 79 22.87 -6.41 27.34
CA VAL A 79 22.59 -5.46 26.27
C VAL A 79 21.45 -6.00 25.38
N PHE A 80 21.53 -7.28 24.97
CA PHE A 80 20.49 -7.94 24.18
C PHE A 80 19.12 -7.92 24.87
N LEU A 81 19.04 -8.28 26.16
CA LEU A 81 17.79 -8.29 26.91
C LEU A 81 17.22 -6.87 27.08
N SER A 82 18.07 -5.87 27.32
CA SER A 82 17.62 -4.48 27.45
C SER A 82 17.07 -3.94 26.11
N LEU A 83 17.75 -4.21 24.99
CA LEU A 83 17.31 -3.83 23.65
C LEU A 83 16.02 -4.55 23.25
N LYS A 84 15.94 -5.84 23.54
CA LYS A 84 14.74 -6.63 23.28
C LYS A 84 13.53 -6.08 24.03
N ALA A 85 13.66 -5.82 25.34
CA ALA A 85 12.60 -5.24 26.16
C ALA A 85 12.17 -3.84 25.69
N ARG A 86 13.12 -3.01 25.24
CA ARG A 86 12.82 -1.69 24.66
C ARG A 86 12.07 -1.78 23.35
N ILE A 87 12.39 -2.73 22.48
CA ILE A 87 11.79 -2.88 21.14
C ILE A 87 10.42 -3.58 21.19
N GLU A 88 10.24 -4.58 22.06
CA GLU A 88 8.99 -5.34 22.17
C GLU A 88 7.79 -4.48 22.63
N ASN A 89 8.04 -3.39 23.34
CA ASN A 89 7.01 -2.49 23.85
C ASN A 89 6.74 -1.26 22.94
N VAL A 90 7.33 -1.22 21.73
CA VAL A 90 7.09 -0.11 20.79
C VAL A 90 5.72 -0.24 20.15
N GLY A 91 4.84 0.71 20.43
CA GLY A 91 3.56 0.82 19.75
C GLY A 91 3.74 1.11 18.25
N SER A 92 2.79 0.67 17.44
CA SER A 92 2.90 0.66 15.98
C SER A 92 2.11 1.78 15.30
N TYR A 93 1.48 2.70 16.05
CA TYR A 93 0.73 3.80 15.46
C TYR A 93 1.67 4.82 14.81
N ILE A 94 1.59 4.93 13.48
CA ILE A 94 2.44 5.80 12.65
C ILE A 94 1.64 6.78 11.79
N TYR A 95 0.33 6.80 11.94
CA TYR A 95 -0.58 7.62 11.14
C TYR A 95 -0.69 9.05 11.70
N PRO A 96 -1.13 10.05 10.88
CA PRO A 96 -1.36 11.40 11.37
C PRO A 96 -2.37 11.45 12.53
N PRO A 97 -2.26 12.42 13.45
CA PRO A 97 -3.18 12.56 14.60
C PRO A 97 -4.65 12.70 14.17
N THR A 98 -4.90 13.34 13.02
CA THR A 98 -6.25 13.51 12.46
C THR A 98 -6.92 12.16 12.20
N PHE A 99 -6.18 11.10 11.85
CA PHE A 99 -6.79 9.79 11.67
C PHE A 99 -7.27 9.21 13.02
N ALA A 100 -6.48 9.33 14.08
CA ALA A 100 -6.92 8.94 15.43
C ALA A 100 -8.17 9.72 15.87
N PHE A 101 -8.23 11.03 15.58
CA PHE A 101 -9.40 11.86 15.84
C PHE A 101 -10.65 11.37 15.08
N LEU A 102 -10.53 11.06 13.81
CA LEU A 102 -11.65 10.53 13.00
C LEU A 102 -12.17 9.18 13.52
N LEU A 103 -11.35 8.43 14.24
CA LEU A 103 -11.72 7.14 14.84
C LEU A 103 -12.30 7.29 16.27
N ILE A 104 -12.38 8.49 16.86
CA ILE A 104 -12.97 8.68 18.21
C ILE A 104 -14.36 8.04 18.36
N PRO A 105 -15.28 8.07 17.37
CA PRO A 105 -16.56 7.37 17.52
C PRO A 105 -16.42 5.88 17.83
N PHE A 106 -15.37 5.20 17.35
CA PHE A 106 -15.10 3.79 17.65
C PHE A 106 -14.61 3.60 19.09
N SER A 107 -13.99 4.59 19.71
CA SER A 107 -13.48 4.52 21.08
C SER A 107 -14.58 4.47 22.15
N TYR A 108 -15.84 4.66 21.78
CA TYR A 108 -17.00 4.51 22.67
C TYR A 108 -17.63 3.11 22.59
N LEU A 109 -17.13 2.25 21.71
CA LEU A 109 -17.56 0.88 21.53
C LEU A 109 -16.55 -0.09 22.19
N GLU A 110 -17.00 -1.29 22.53
CA GLU A 110 -16.07 -2.36 22.88
C GLU A 110 -15.20 -2.73 21.67
N PHE A 111 -13.96 -3.16 21.94
CA PHE A 111 -12.95 -3.41 20.89
C PHE A 111 -13.45 -4.34 19.79
N GLU A 112 -14.09 -5.47 20.16
CA GLU A 112 -14.59 -6.46 19.20
C GLU A 112 -15.67 -5.85 18.30
N THR A 113 -16.58 -5.05 18.86
CA THR A 113 -17.65 -4.37 18.11
C THR A 113 -17.05 -3.32 17.16
N ALA A 114 -16.13 -2.50 17.66
CA ALA A 114 -15.43 -1.49 16.87
C ALA A 114 -14.65 -2.16 15.71
N SER A 115 -13.94 -3.24 16.00
CA SER A 115 -13.19 -4.04 15.02
C SER A 115 -14.10 -4.64 13.94
N ALA A 116 -15.25 -5.18 14.32
CA ALA A 116 -16.22 -5.75 13.39
C ALA A 116 -16.81 -4.69 12.45
N ILE A 117 -17.18 -3.54 12.99
CA ILE A 117 -17.73 -2.42 12.19
C ILE A 117 -16.64 -1.91 11.23
N PHE A 118 -15.43 -1.65 11.71
CA PHE A 118 -14.32 -1.17 10.88
C PHE A 118 -13.99 -2.16 9.75
N PHE A 119 -13.91 -3.46 10.07
CA PHE A 119 -13.71 -4.53 9.10
C PHE A 119 -14.79 -4.52 8.02
N THR A 120 -16.06 -4.45 8.43
CA THR A 120 -17.22 -4.47 7.51
C THR A 120 -17.20 -3.25 6.58
N LEU A 121 -16.93 -2.05 7.11
CA LEU A 121 -16.79 -0.84 6.30
C LEU A 121 -15.65 -0.95 5.27
N ASN A 122 -14.49 -1.47 5.70
CA ASN A 122 -13.38 -1.71 4.79
C ASN A 122 -13.71 -2.77 3.73
N PHE A 123 -14.43 -3.83 4.09
CA PHE A 123 -14.86 -4.84 3.12
C PHE A 123 -15.83 -4.26 2.07
N ILE A 124 -16.75 -3.40 2.49
CA ILE A 124 -17.63 -2.66 1.56
C ILE A 124 -16.77 -1.79 0.62
N CYS A 125 -15.74 -1.11 1.14
CA CYS A 125 -14.80 -0.32 0.33
C CYS A 125 -14.06 -1.20 -0.69
N LEU A 126 -13.65 -2.42 -0.34
CA LEU A 126 -13.07 -3.37 -1.31
C LEU A 126 -14.05 -3.70 -2.44
N VAL A 127 -15.29 -4.05 -2.10
CA VAL A 127 -16.32 -4.40 -3.11
C VAL A 127 -16.58 -3.20 -4.04
N CYS A 128 -16.77 -2.01 -3.48
CA CYS A 128 -16.95 -0.78 -4.25
C CYS A 128 -15.72 -0.48 -5.13
N SER A 129 -14.51 -0.72 -4.63
CA SER A 129 -13.27 -0.54 -5.39
C SER A 129 -13.19 -1.46 -6.61
N LEU A 130 -13.62 -2.73 -6.47
CA LEU A 130 -13.68 -3.65 -7.62
C LEU A 130 -14.62 -3.13 -8.72
N PHE A 131 -15.81 -2.63 -8.36
CA PHE A 131 -16.72 -2.04 -9.33
C PHE A 131 -16.15 -0.76 -9.96
N LEU A 132 -15.48 0.09 -9.19
CA LEU A 132 -14.81 1.29 -9.71
C LEU A 132 -13.66 0.93 -10.67
N ILE A 133 -12.86 -0.09 -10.36
CA ILE A 133 -11.83 -0.63 -11.27
C ILE A 133 -12.49 -1.12 -12.56
N GLY A 134 -13.55 -1.92 -12.44
CA GLY A 134 -14.32 -2.37 -13.60
C GLY A 134 -14.83 -1.21 -14.45
N ARG A 135 -15.42 -0.17 -13.83
CA ARG A 135 -15.93 1.03 -14.51
C ARG A 135 -14.82 1.80 -15.23
N LEU A 136 -13.72 2.09 -14.54
CA LEU A 136 -12.59 2.83 -15.13
C LEU A 136 -11.92 2.08 -16.30
N LEU A 137 -12.06 0.74 -16.33
CA LEU A 137 -11.51 -0.12 -17.37
C LEU A 137 -12.56 -0.60 -18.39
N GLY A 138 -13.84 -0.13 -18.30
CA GLY A 138 -14.93 -0.52 -19.18
C GLY A 138 -15.35 -1.99 -19.03
N LYS A 139 -15.20 -2.58 -17.84
CA LYS A 139 -15.49 -3.98 -17.52
C LYS A 139 -16.40 -4.16 -16.29
N GLU A 140 -17.14 -3.11 -15.89
CA GLU A 140 -17.97 -3.09 -14.67
C GLU A 140 -19.09 -4.15 -14.65
N ARG A 141 -19.55 -4.62 -15.81
CA ARG A 141 -20.59 -5.65 -15.94
C ARG A 141 -20.04 -7.07 -16.01
N SER A 142 -18.73 -7.24 -16.05
CA SER A 142 -18.08 -8.55 -16.13
C SER A 142 -17.72 -9.08 -14.75
N PHE A 143 -18.65 -9.79 -14.10
CA PHE A 143 -18.39 -10.40 -12.78
C PHE A 143 -17.23 -11.40 -12.81
N LEU A 144 -16.99 -12.07 -13.94
CA LEU A 144 -15.84 -12.94 -14.11
C LEU A 144 -14.53 -12.13 -14.09
N PHE A 145 -14.50 -10.96 -14.73
CA PHE A 145 -13.36 -10.05 -14.67
C PHE A 145 -13.11 -9.58 -13.24
N LEU A 146 -14.15 -9.15 -12.51
CA LEU A 146 -14.04 -8.71 -11.12
C LEU A 146 -13.54 -9.84 -10.22
N SER A 147 -14.10 -11.05 -10.35
CA SER A 147 -13.66 -12.24 -9.61
C SER A 147 -12.20 -12.60 -9.88
N THR A 148 -11.77 -12.55 -11.15
CA THR A 148 -10.39 -12.88 -11.54
C THR A 148 -9.41 -11.83 -11.01
N THR A 149 -9.77 -10.53 -11.08
CA THR A 149 -8.95 -9.46 -10.51
C THR A 149 -8.78 -9.66 -9.00
N LEU A 150 -9.86 -9.97 -8.29
CA LEU A 150 -9.84 -10.24 -6.87
C LEU A 150 -9.01 -11.49 -6.54
N LEU A 151 -9.18 -12.59 -7.30
CA LEU A 151 -8.43 -13.84 -7.12
C LEU A 151 -6.92 -13.63 -7.28
N LEU A 152 -6.49 -12.91 -8.31
CA LEU A 152 -5.08 -12.63 -8.57
C LEU A 152 -4.44 -11.73 -7.47
N SER A 153 -5.28 -11.01 -6.73
CA SER A 153 -4.87 -10.14 -5.62
C SER A 153 -5.09 -10.79 -4.25
N LEU A 154 -5.57 -12.03 -4.19
CA LEU A 154 -6.09 -12.66 -2.97
C LEU A 154 -5.08 -12.65 -1.82
N ARG A 155 -3.80 -12.92 -2.07
CA ARG A 155 -2.76 -12.84 -1.06
C ARG A 155 -2.71 -11.51 -0.33
N PHE A 156 -2.83 -10.42 -1.07
CA PHE A 156 -2.80 -9.06 -0.51
C PHE A 156 -4.09 -8.75 0.24
N VAL A 157 -5.23 -9.18 -0.32
CA VAL A 157 -6.56 -9.01 0.27
C VAL A 157 -6.67 -9.75 1.60
N GLU A 158 -6.27 -11.03 1.65
CA GLU A 158 -6.29 -11.82 2.90
C GLU A 158 -5.34 -11.24 3.95
N ASN A 159 -4.13 -10.85 3.56
CA ASN A 159 -3.19 -10.24 4.50
C ASN A 159 -3.72 -8.90 5.03
N HIS A 160 -4.38 -8.10 4.19
CA HIS A 160 -5.03 -6.86 4.60
C HIS A 160 -6.18 -7.13 5.60
N GLN A 161 -7.03 -8.13 5.33
CA GLN A 161 -8.13 -8.51 6.21
C GLN A 161 -7.63 -9.03 7.57
N ASN A 162 -6.61 -9.89 7.55
CA ASN A 162 -6.03 -10.44 8.78
C ASN A 162 -5.43 -9.38 9.71
N ASN A 163 -4.97 -8.25 9.14
CA ASN A 163 -4.46 -7.12 9.90
C ASN A 163 -5.52 -6.03 10.14
N ASN A 164 -6.73 -6.20 9.64
CA ASN A 164 -7.83 -5.23 9.70
C ASN A 164 -7.37 -3.79 9.38
N GLN A 165 -6.71 -3.64 8.24
CA GLN A 165 -6.03 -2.44 7.79
C GLN A 165 -6.96 -1.44 7.09
N VAL A 166 -6.52 -0.18 6.99
CA VAL A 166 -7.25 0.93 6.33
C VAL A 166 -7.09 0.98 4.80
N GLY A 167 -6.27 0.10 4.21
CA GLY A 167 -5.88 0.18 2.79
C GLY A 167 -7.05 0.07 1.80
N PHE A 168 -8.11 -0.69 2.10
CA PHE A 168 -9.30 -0.75 1.23
C PHE A 168 -10.08 0.57 1.21
N LEU A 169 -10.19 1.25 2.35
CA LEU A 169 -10.76 2.58 2.41
C LEU A 169 -9.94 3.57 1.56
N LEU A 170 -8.61 3.54 1.68
CA LEU A 170 -7.73 4.40 0.88
C LEU A 170 -7.87 4.11 -0.63
N LEU A 171 -7.87 2.84 -1.03
CA LEU A 171 -8.08 2.43 -2.43
C LEU A 171 -9.41 2.94 -2.96
N PHE A 172 -10.49 2.78 -2.19
CA PHE A 172 -11.82 3.25 -2.54
C PHE A 172 -11.87 4.77 -2.70
N LEU A 173 -11.32 5.53 -1.74
CA LEU A 173 -11.30 6.99 -1.79
C LEU A 173 -10.53 7.50 -3.01
N ILE A 174 -9.37 6.90 -3.33
CA ILE A 174 -8.58 7.24 -4.51
C ILE A 174 -9.37 6.96 -5.78
N LEU A 175 -9.90 5.74 -5.94
CA LEU A 175 -10.62 5.34 -7.15
C LEU A 175 -11.90 6.16 -7.34
N LEU A 176 -12.63 6.46 -6.27
CA LEU A 176 -13.83 7.29 -6.32
C LEU A 176 -13.49 8.75 -6.66
N SER A 177 -12.39 9.28 -6.14
CA SER A 177 -11.86 10.60 -6.50
C SER A 177 -11.55 10.69 -8.00
N VAL A 178 -10.89 9.66 -8.55
CA VAL A 178 -10.57 9.55 -9.99
C VAL A 178 -11.83 9.42 -10.84
N ALA A 179 -12.79 8.62 -10.40
CA ALA A 179 -14.04 8.33 -11.15
C ALA A 179 -15.09 9.45 -11.05
N SER A 180 -14.93 10.41 -10.17
CA SER A 180 -15.89 11.51 -9.98
C SER A 180 -15.68 12.62 -11.02
N ASP A 181 -16.81 13.10 -11.60
CA ASP A 181 -16.83 14.25 -12.50
C ASP A 181 -16.87 15.60 -11.76
N LYS A 182 -17.18 15.59 -10.44
CA LYS A 182 -17.28 16.80 -9.61
C LYS A 182 -15.93 17.09 -8.97
N ASP A 183 -15.28 18.19 -9.34
CA ASP A 183 -13.94 18.55 -8.85
C ASP A 183 -13.87 18.72 -7.33
N TRP A 184 -14.86 19.35 -6.70
CA TRP A 184 -14.91 19.48 -5.25
C TRP A 184 -14.98 18.11 -4.53
N LEU A 185 -15.77 17.17 -5.08
CA LEU A 185 -15.91 15.84 -4.50
C LEU A 185 -14.60 15.03 -4.69
N SER A 186 -13.99 15.09 -5.89
CA SER A 186 -12.66 14.50 -6.13
C SER A 186 -11.64 15.02 -5.14
N GLY A 187 -11.60 16.34 -4.91
CA GLY A 187 -10.70 16.98 -3.95
C GLY A 187 -10.96 16.57 -2.51
N LEU A 188 -12.23 16.53 -2.09
CA LEU A 188 -12.63 16.08 -0.75
C LEU A 188 -12.18 14.63 -0.48
N LEU A 189 -12.43 13.71 -1.41
CA LEU A 189 -12.10 12.29 -1.27
C LEU A 189 -10.59 12.07 -1.25
N LEU A 190 -9.85 12.75 -2.14
CA LEU A 190 -8.40 12.63 -2.18
C LEU A 190 -7.74 13.24 -0.93
N SER A 191 -8.24 14.40 -0.46
CA SER A 191 -7.74 15.01 0.77
C SER A 191 -7.93 14.10 1.98
N LEU A 192 -9.10 13.45 2.10
CA LEU A 192 -9.35 12.49 3.18
C LEU A 192 -8.38 11.31 3.10
N ALA A 193 -8.12 10.77 1.91
CA ALA A 193 -7.12 9.71 1.74
C ALA A 193 -5.71 10.15 2.16
N ILE A 194 -5.31 11.38 1.80
CA ILE A 194 -3.99 11.95 2.15
C ILE A 194 -3.85 12.17 3.66
N ILE A 195 -4.90 12.65 4.33
CA ILE A 195 -4.90 12.88 5.78
C ILE A 195 -4.82 11.58 6.58
N ILE A 196 -5.41 10.50 6.07
CA ILE A 196 -5.26 9.18 6.68
C ILE A 196 -3.84 8.65 6.47
N LYS A 197 -3.30 8.79 5.27
CA LYS A 197 -1.94 8.35 4.92
C LYS A 197 -1.40 9.22 3.79
N ILE A 198 -0.14 9.69 3.88
CA ILE A 198 0.42 10.62 2.89
C ILE A 198 0.56 10.03 1.47
N THR A 199 0.73 8.72 1.34
CA THR A 199 1.02 8.08 0.05
C THR A 199 -0.01 8.38 -1.07
N PRO A 200 -1.32 8.57 -0.82
CA PRO A 200 -2.29 9.02 -1.82
C PRO A 200 -1.99 10.40 -2.45
N ALA A 201 -1.12 11.21 -1.85
CA ALA A 201 -0.72 12.49 -2.45
C ALA A 201 -0.08 12.32 -3.84
N ALA A 202 0.48 11.16 -4.16
CA ALA A 202 0.97 10.84 -5.49
C ALA A 202 -0.12 11.00 -6.58
N PHE A 203 -1.40 10.82 -6.23
CA PHE A 203 -2.51 10.95 -7.17
C PHE A 203 -2.86 12.39 -7.54
N LEU A 204 -2.31 13.40 -6.85
CA LEU A 204 -2.33 14.79 -7.33
C LEU A 204 -1.71 14.91 -8.72
N PHE A 205 -0.69 14.08 -9.00
CA PHE A 205 -0.07 14.01 -10.33
C PHE A 205 -1.06 13.54 -11.42
N TYR A 206 -1.98 12.64 -11.12
CA TYR A 206 -3.04 12.25 -12.07
C TYR A 206 -3.93 13.44 -12.43
N PHE A 207 -4.36 14.25 -11.44
CA PHE A 207 -5.18 15.43 -11.70
C PHE A 207 -4.40 16.54 -12.41
N LEU A 208 -3.10 16.65 -12.18
CA LEU A 208 -2.20 17.51 -12.95
C LEU A 208 -2.14 17.05 -14.43
N TYR A 209 -1.96 15.75 -14.66
CA TYR A 209 -1.99 15.14 -16.00
C TYR A 209 -3.32 15.39 -16.72
N LYS A 210 -4.45 15.26 -16.02
CA LYS A 210 -5.80 15.54 -16.55
C LYS A 210 -6.10 17.03 -16.67
N LYS A 211 -5.21 17.93 -16.24
CA LYS A 211 -5.41 19.38 -16.19
C LYS A 211 -6.61 19.81 -15.34
N ARG A 212 -7.02 18.96 -14.37
CA ARG A 212 -8.10 19.24 -13.41
C ARG A 212 -7.53 20.00 -12.20
N TYR A 213 -7.03 21.22 -12.42
CA TYR A 213 -6.36 22.03 -11.38
C TYR A 213 -7.28 22.38 -10.21
N ALA A 214 -8.59 22.50 -10.47
CA ALA A 214 -9.58 22.72 -9.42
C ALA A 214 -9.60 21.59 -8.38
N VAL A 215 -9.42 20.33 -8.80
CA VAL A 215 -9.31 19.20 -7.86
C VAL A 215 -8.12 19.38 -6.92
N ILE A 216 -6.97 19.82 -7.47
CA ILE A 216 -5.76 20.07 -6.65
C ILE A 216 -6.03 21.17 -5.62
N ALA A 217 -6.64 22.28 -6.04
CA ALA A 217 -7.01 23.38 -5.14
C ALA A 217 -7.99 22.92 -4.05
N TYR A 218 -9.05 22.17 -4.41
CA TYR A 218 -9.99 21.59 -3.44
C TYR A 218 -9.31 20.58 -2.50
N THR A 219 -8.38 19.74 -3.02
CA THR A 219 -7.64 18.81 -2.18
C THR A 219 -6.85 19.54 -1.10
N LEU A 220 -6.14 20.60 -1.47
CA LEU A 220 -5.37 21.41 -0.51
C LEU A 220 -6.28 22.12 0.50
N ALA A 221 -7.38 22.72 0.03
CA ALA A 221 -8.34 23.39 0.90
C ALA A 221 -8.99 22.43 1.91
N PHE A 222 -9.47 21.27 1.46
CA PHE A 222 -10.04 20.27 2.37
C PHE A 222 -8.98 19.63 3.28
N ALA A 223 -7.74 19.43 2.81
CA ALA A 223 -6.66 18.95 3.69
C ALA A 223 -6.40 19.91 4.86
N LEU A 224 -6.41 21.22 4.61
CA LEU A 224 -6.31 22.21 5.69
C LEU A 224 -7.50 22.15 6.65
N ILE A 225 -8.73 21.93 6.14
CA ILE A 225 -9.92 21.77 6.99
C ILE A 225 -9.77 20.52 7.88
N TRP A 226 -9.36 19.38 7.29
CA TRP A 226 -9.14 18.13 8.05
C TRP A 226 -8.06 18.28 9.12
N LEU A 227 -6.97 18.99 8.85
CA LEU A 227 -5.91 19.26 9.82
C LEU A 227 -6.36 20.19 10.95
N ALA A 228 -7.24 21.17 10.63
CA ALA A 228 -7.77 22.11 11.60
C ALA A 228 -8.89 21.50 12.47
N LEU A 229 -9.63 20.53 11.96
CA LEU A 229 -10.81 19.97 12.63
C LEU A 229 -10.56 19.45 14.05
N PRO A 230 -9.50 18.65 14.32
CA PRO A 230 -9.17 18.21 15.68
C PRO A 230 -8.81 19.38 16.62
N ALA A 231 -8.21 20.44 16.08
CA ALA A 231 -7.81 21.61 16.86
C ALA A 231 -9.01 22.44 17.35
N LEU A 232 -10.19 22.29 16.74
CA LEU A 232 -11.42 22.92 17.24
C LEU A 232 -11.86 22.33 18.59
N ALA A 233 -11.58 21.04 18.82
CA ALA A 233 -11.92 20.35 20.08
C ALA A 233 -10.76 20.38 21.08
N PHE A 234 -9.53 20.21 20.60
CA PHE A 234 -8.33 20.02 21.43
C PHE A 234 -7.12 20.79 20.85
N PRO A 235 -7.09 22.12 20.91
CA PRO A 235 -6.10 22.92 20.15
C PRO A 235 -4.65 22.62 20.52
N GLU A 236 -4.29 22.70 21.81
CA GLU A 236 -2.92 22.49 22.29
C GLU A 236 -2.45 21.05 22.07
N PHE A 237 -3.31 20.08 22.40
CA PHE A 237 -3.02 18.67 22.22
C PHE A 237 -2.81 18.32 20.74
N THR A 238 -3.68 18.81 19.86
CA THR A 238 -3.57 18.60 18.41
C THR A 238 -2.27 19.14 17.85
N TRP A 239 -1.89 20.38 18.26
CA TRP A 239 -0.63 20.96 17.83
C TRP A 239 0.56 20.13 18.27
N LYS A 240 0.62 19.77 19.56
CA LYS A 240 1.67 18.91 20.12
C LYS A 240 1.77 17.58 19.36
N MET A 241 0.66 16.89 19.14
CA MET A 241 0.65 15.59 18.45
C MET A 241 1.05 15.69 16.97
N ASN A 242 0.69 16.77 16.26
CA ASN A 242 1.15 16.99 14.90
C ASN A 242 2.67 17.24 14.85
N GLN A 243 3.22 17.99 15.80
CA GLN A 243 4.66 18.20 15.91
C GLN A 243 5.37 16.88 16.21
N THR A 244 4.88 16.12 17.20
CA THR A 244 5.43 14.81 17.56
C THR A 244 5.39 13.86 16.35
N TRP A 245 4.30 13.81 15.59
CA TRP A 245 4.20 12.99 14.39
C TRP A 245 5.19 13.42 13.31
N TYR A 246 5.36 14.73 13.08
CA TYR A 246 6.36 15.22 12.14
C TYR A 246 7.76 14.78 12.56
N ASP A 247 8.13 15.00 13.81
CA ASP A 247 9.47 14.70 14.32
C ASP A 247 9.76 13.19 14.33
N LEU A 248 8.83 12.38 14.84
CA LEU A 248 9.06 10.94 15.03
C LEU A 248 8.79 10.11 13.76
N VAL A 249 7.75 10.45 12.99
CA VAL A 249 7.34 9.63 11.85
C VAL A 249 7.90 10.18 10.53
N LEU A 250 7.75 11.47 10.25
CA LEU A 250 8.22 12.00 8.97
C LEU A 250 9.73 12.25 8.97
N ASP A 251 10.23 13.05 9.90
CA ASP A 251 11.63 13.48 9.89
C ASP A 251 12.59 12.32 10.17
N LYS A 252 12.35 11.56 11.24
CA LYS A 252 13.22 10.42 11.58
C LYS A 252 13.19 9.32 10.52
N TYR A 253 12.01 8.96 9.99
CA TYR A 253 11.93 7.98 8.90
C TYR A 253 12.56 8.46 7.59
N MET A 254 12.58 9.77 7.31
CA MET A 254 13.31 10.33 6.18
C MET A 254 14.82 10.33 6.41
N LYS A 255 15.26 10.64 7.64
CA LYS A 255 16.67 10.74 7.99
C LYS A 255 17.34 9.37 8.18
N SER A 256 16.63 8.39 8.73
CA SER A 256 17.18 7.06 8.99
C SER A 256 16.52 5.95 8.15
N PRO A 257 17.16 5.55 7.03
CA PRO A 257 16.68 4.43 6.22
C PRO A 257 16.63 3.11 6.99
N ALA A 258 17.40 2.97 8.07
CA ALA A 258 17.43 1.77 8.91
C ALA A 258 16.10 1.45 9.58
N LEU A 259 15.34 2.47 10.00
CA LEU A 259 14.00 2.31 10.55
C LEU A 259 13.04 1.57 9.59
N ARG A 260 13.41 1.47 8.32
CA ARG A 260 12.64 0.80 7.27
C ARG A 260 13.11 -0.62 6.98
N ALA A 261 14.28 -1.02 7.51
CA ALA A 261 14.95 -2.29 7.19
C ALA A 261 14.30 -3.50 7.88
N TRP A 262 12.98 -3.61 7.82
CA TRP A 262 12.21 -4.72 8.38
C TRP A 262 11.91 -5.78 7.31
N LYS A 263 11.97 -7.08 7.65
CA LYS A 263 11.74 -8.18 6.68
C LYS A 263 10.43 -8.04 5.92
N ASN A 264 9.35 -7.65 6.60
CA ASN A 264 8.03 -7.50 6.00
C ASN A 264 7.90 -6.25 5.13
N ASN A 265 8.79 -5.27 5.25
CA ASN A 265 8.77 -4.08 4.43
C ASN A 265 9.42 -4.35 3.07
N GLN A 266 8.62 -4.23 2.01
CA GLN A 266 8.95 -4.58 0.63
C GLN A 266 9.16 -3.33 -0.25
N SER A 267 9.36 -2.15 0.35
CA SER A 267 9.66 -0.92 -0.40
C SER A 267 11.11 -0.89 -0.90
N LEU A 268 11.37 -0.05 -1.90
CA LEU A 268 12.72 0.14 -2.43
C LEU A 268 13.70 0.58 -1.34
N SER A 269 13.31 1.57 -0.52
CA SER A 269 14.16 2.06 0.55
C SER A 269 14.46 1.00 1.60
N SER A 270 13.47 0.19 1.97
CA SER A 270 13.66 -0.92 2.92
C SER A 270 14.60 -1.99 2.37
N THR A 271 14.41 -2.37 1.11
CA THR A 271 15.23 -3.39 0.44
C THR A 271 16.70 -3.01 0.44
N LEU A 272 17.01 -1.77 0.03
CA LEU A 272 18.38 -1.28 0.01
C LEU A 272 18.97 -1.13 1.42
N SER A 273 18.13 -0.74 2.40
CA SER A 273 18.56 -0.70 3.80
C SER A 273 18.89 -2.08 4.35
N LYS A 274 18.05 -3.10 4.06
CA LYS A 274 18.32 -4.49 4.44
C LYS A 274 19.64 -5.00 3.84
N TYR A 275 19.93 -4.64 2.60
CA TYR A 275 21.09 -5.18 1.87
C TYR A 275 22.40 -4.50 2.21
N PHE A 276 22.37 -3.22 2.64
CA PHE A 276 23.57 -2.40 2.70
C PHE A 276 23.83 -1.71 4.03
N LEU A 277 22.93 -1.75 5.01
CA LEU A 277 23.19 -1.13 6.31
C LEU A 277 23.62 -2.17 7.35
N SER A 278 24.73 -1.88 8.05
CA SER A 278 25.39 -2.80 9.00
C SER A 278 24.51 -3.25 10.17
N TYR A 279 23.47 -2.50 10.52
CA TYR A 279 22.53 -2.82 11.60
C TYR A 279 21.19 -3.42 11.10
N SER A 280 21.07 -3.71 9.80
CA SER A 280 19.86 -4.35 9.25
C SER A 280 19.63 -5.75 9.83
N ASP A 281 20.69 -6.46 10.15
CA ASP A 281 20.63 -7.81 10.71
C ASP A 281 20.00 -7.83 12.11
N LEU A 282 20.26 -6.80 12.92
CA LEU A 282 19.64 -6.63 14.24
C LEU A 282 18.11 -6.57 14.15
N LEU A 283 17.59 -5.75 13.24
CA LEU A 283 16.15 -5.59 13.02
C LEU A 283 15.50 -6.85 12.46
N ASN A 284 16.28 -7.71 11.83
CA ASN A 284 15.82 -8.96 11.19
C ASN A 284 16.23 -10.23 11.97
N GLN A 285 16.72 -10.08 13.19
CA GLN A 285 17.05 -11.18 14.12
C GLN A 285 18.21 -12.10 13.67
N GLY A 286 19.15 -11.60 12.89
CA GLY A 286 20.37 -12.36 12.51
C GLY A 286 20.17 -13.58 11.63
N ARG A 287 18.98 -13.79 11.05
CA ARG A 287 18.64 -15.07 10.42
C ARG A 287 19.18 -15.27 9.00
N PHE A 288 19.56 -14.19 8.29
CA PHE A 288 19.75 -14.23 6.84
C PHE A 288 21.10 -13.73 6.36
N GLY A 289 22.05 -13.45 7.28
CA GLY A 289 23.39 -13.03 6.92
C GLY A 289 23.48 -11.72 6.14
N MET A 290 22.59 -10.78 6.42
CA MET A 290 22.62 -9.43 5.85
C MET A 290 23.26 -8.44 6.83
N PRO A 291 23.90 -7.40 6.36
CA PRO A 291 23.97 -6.89 4.98
C PRO A 291 24.99 -7.65 4.12
N PHE A 292 24.78 -7.64 2.79
CA PHE A 292 25.77 -8.22 1.85
C PHE A 292 27.07 -7.40 1.79
N VAL A 293 26.93 -6.08 1.91
CA VAL A 293 28.03 -5.11 1.97
C VAL A 293 27.61 -3.98 2.90
N SER A 294 28.44 -3.61 3.85
CA SER A 294 28.17 -2.49 4.77
C SER A 294 28.55 -1.16 4.11
N LEU A 295 27.54 -0.33 3.86
CA LEU A 295 27.69 1.01 3.30
C LEU A 295 27.29 2.06 4.33
N ALA A 296 27.84 3.28 4.18
CA ALA A 296 27.40 4.42 4.95
C ALA A 296 25.95 4.83 4.60
N VAL A 297 25.23 5.37 5.57
CA VAL A 297 23.82 5.83 5.37
C VAL A 297 23.69 6.80 4.19
N SER A 298 24.63 7.71 4.00
CA SER A 298 24.67 8.65 2.87
C SER A 298 24.77 7.95 1.51
N GLN A 299 25.58 6.89 1.43
CA GLN A 299 25.72 6.08 0.21
C GLN A 299 24.42 5.34 -0.12
N VAL A 300 23.79 4.73 0.87
CA VAL A 300 22.50 4.04 0.69
C VAL A 300 21.42 5.03 0.27
N LYS A 301 21.35 6.24 0.85
CA LYS A 301 20.45 7.31 0.40
C LYS A 301 20.72 7.73 -1.03
N GLY A 302 21.99 7.84 -1.44
CA GLY A 302 22.37 8.13 -2.82
C GLY A 302 21.88 7.07 -3.80
N ILE A 303 22.04 5.79 -3.47
CA ILE A 303 21.54 4.66 -4.28
C ILE A 303 20.01 4.69 -4.37
N ILE A 304 19.31 4.90 -3.24
CA ILE A 304 17.85 5.05 -3.24
C ILE A 304 17.41 6.15 -4.20
N LEU A 305 18.03 7.32 -4.14
CA LEU A 305 17.71 8.46 -5.02
C LEU A 305 17.93 8.12 -6.49
N ILE A 306 19.09 7.55 -6.84
CA ILE A 306 19.43 7.17 -8.23
C ILE A 306 18.41 6.17 -8.77
N LEU A 307 18.07 5.13 -8.02
CA LEU A 307 17.10 4.13 -8.46
C LEU A 307 15.67 4.70 -8.51
N THR A 308 15.29 5.57 -7.58
CA THR A 308 13.99 6.26 -7.63
C THR A 308 13.87 7.09 -8.89
N LEU A 309 14.91 7.86 -9.26
CA LEU A 309 14.95 8.63 -10.50
C LEU A 309 14.94 7.70 -11.73
N GLY A 310 15.75 6.64 -11.72
CA GLY A 310 15.82 5.66 -12.81
C GLY A 310 14.49 4.97 -13.09
N ILE A 311 13.69 4.70 -12.07
CA ILE A 311 12.34 4.11 -12.18
C ILE A 311 11.31 5.16 -12.61
N SER A 312 11.40 6.39 -12.08
CA SER A 312 10.39 7.44 -12.29
C SER A 312 10.55 8.17 -13.63
N LEU A 313 11.76 8.45 -14.08
CA LEU A 313 12.00 9.24 -15.30
C LEU A 313 11.41 8.59 -16.56
N PRO A 314 11.57 7.28 -16.83
CA PRO A 314 10.92 6.63 -17.98
C PRO A 314 9.39 6.76 -17.94
N TYR A 315 8.78 6.65 -16.75
CA TYR A 315 7.33 6.83 -16.57
C TYR A 315 6.92 8.27 -16.90
N LEU A 316 7.60 9.28 -16.34
CA LEU A 316 7.32 10.70 -16.61
C LEU A 316 7.47 11.02 -18.09
N TYR A 317 8.53 10.50 -18.73
CA TYR A 317 8.72 10.65 -20.17
C TYR A 317 7.57 10.03 -20.97
N ARG A 318 7.11 8.83 -20.58
CA ARG A 318 5.98 8.17 -21.27
C ARG A 318 4.68 8.95 -21.07
N VAL A 319 4.40 9.46 -19.86
CA VAL A 319 3.25 10.33 -19.58
C VAL A 319 3.31 11.62 -20.42
N TYR A 320 4.47 12.25 -20.51
CA TYR A 320 4.68 13.42 -21.36
C TYR A 320 4.39 13.13 -22.84
N LYS A 321 4.70 11.93 -23.33
CA LYS A 321 4.42 11.47 -24.70
C LYS A 321 2.96 11.05 -24.95
N GLY A 322 2.07 11.18 -23.98
CA GLY A 322 0.65 10.89 -24.13
C GLY A 322 0.28 9.44 -23.82
N ALA A 323 0.69 8.95 -22.65
CA ALA A 323 0.28 7.64 -22.15
C ALA A 323 -1.25 7.53 -21.93
N SER A 324 -1.78 6.30 -21.91
CA SER A 324 -3.19 6.09 -21.53
C SER A 324 -3.45 6.36 -20.05
N GLU A 325 -4.70 6.66 -19.69
CA GLU A 325 -5.07 6.85 -18.26
C GLU A 325 -4.81 5.59 -17.44
N GLY A 326 -5.05 4.41 -18.01
CA GLY A 326 -4.75 3.14 -17.33
C GLY A 326 -3.27 2.96 -17.01
N PHE A 327 -2.37 3.41 -17.89
CA PHE A 327 -0.93 3.44 -17.65
C PHE A 327 -0.59 4.42 -16.53
N VAL A 328 -1.11 5.66 -16.60
CA VAL A 328 -0.83 6.71 -15.60
C VAL A 328 -1.27 6.24 -14.21
N LEU A 329 -2.48 5.76 -14.06
CA LEU A 329 -2.98 5.26 -12.78
C LEU A 329 -2.20 4.03 -12.29
N SER A 330 -1.91 3.06 -13.19
CA SER A 330 -1.14 1.87 -12.81
C SER A 330 0.25 2.24 -12.29
N GLY A 331 0.94 3.19 -12.93
CA GLY A 331 2.24 3.68 -12.46
C GLY A 331 2.16 4.33 -11.07
N LEU A 332 1.13 5.15 -10.82
CA LEU A 332 0.93 5.79 -9.51
C LEU A 332 0.62 4.76 -8.41
N PHE A 333 -0.16 3.73 -8.70
CA PHE A 333 -0.40 2.64 -7.77
C PHE A 333 0.88 1.84 -7.49
N PHE A 334 1.72 1.56 -8.50
CA PHE A 334 3.05 0.97 -8.27
C PHE A 334 3.94 1.88 -7.40
N PHE A 335 3.97 3.18 -7.67
CA PHE A 335 4.77 4.12 -6.86
C PHE A 335 4.32 4.18 -5.41
N SER A 336 3.00 4.03 -5.16
CA SER A 336 2.44 3.97 -3.81
C SER A 336 2.95 2.79 -2.99
N VAL A 337 3.42 1.70 -3.61
CA VAL A 337 4.02 0.55 -2.92
C VAL A 337 5.54 0.52 -3.03
N ILE A 338 6.12 0.88 -4.17
CA ILE A 338 7.58 0.82 -4.39
C ILE A 338 8.30 1.91 -3.59
N PHE A 339 7.78 3.16 -3.58
CA PHE A 339 8.43 4.32 -2.96
C PHE A 339 7.89 4.68 -1.58
N SER A 340 6.89 3.97 -1.08
CA SER A 340 6.42 4.16 0.30
C SER A 340 7.55 3.92 1.31
N GLY A 341 7.52 4.63 2.43
CA GLY A 341 8.43 4.34 3.55
C GLY A 341 8.19 2.97 4.14
N ILE A 342 6.94 2.54 4.19
CA ILE A 342 6.51 1.24 4.72
C ILE A 342 5.54 0.60 3.72
N SER A 343 5.93 -0.55 3.18
CA SER A 343 5.13 -1.37 2.25
C SER A 343 5.15 -2.82 2.68
N TRP A 344 4.29 -3.16 3.62
CA TRP A 344 4.04 -4.54 4.02
C TRP A 344 3.10 -5.21 3.02
N ILE A 345 2.93 -6.51 3.12
CA ILE A 345 2.12 -7.32 2.17
C ILE A 345 0.73 -6.71 1.95
N HIS A 346 0.07 -6.23 3.01
CA HIS A 346 -1.25 -5.61 2.94
C HIS A 346 -1.28 -4.30 2.13
N ALA A 347 -0.16 -3.58 2.01
CA ALA A 347 -0.10 -2.36 1.20
C ALA A 347 -0.24 -2.65 -0.30
N PHE A 348 0.08 -3.87 -0.73
CA PHE A 348 -0.01 -4.28 -2.13
C PHE A 348 -1.45 -4.47 -2.64
N VAL A 349 -2.48 -4.25 -1.82
CA VAL A 349 -3.87 -4.13 -2.29
C VAL A 349 -4.04 -3.02 -3.34
N PHE A 350 -3.15 -2.04 -3.35
CA PHE A 350 -3.12 -1.02 -4.40
C PHE A 350 -2.81 -1.59 -5.79
N LEU A 351 -2.23 -2.78 -5.88
CA LEU A 351 -2.01 -3.46 -7.15
C LEU A 351 -3.28 -4.07 -7.77
N LEU A 352 -4.45 -4.03 -7.08
CA LEU A 352 -5.72 -4.43 -7.67
C LEU A 352 -6.00 -3.69 -8.98
N PHE A 353 -5.72 -2.38 -9.04
CA PHE A 353 -5.92 -1.60 -10.27
C PHE A 353 -4.95 -2.02 -11.39
N PRO A 354 -3.62 -2.07 -11.20
CA PRO A 354 -2.69 -2.56 -12.23
C PRO A 354 -2.99 -3.99 -12.71
N ILE A 355 -3.38 -4.89 -11.80
CA ILE A 355 -3.79 -6.27 -12.14
C ILE A 355 -5.04 -6.24 -13.04
N GLY A 356 -6.06 -5.48 -12.65
CA GLY A 356 -7.25 -5.26 -13.48
C GLY A 356 -6.90 -4.65 -14.84
N TYR A 357 -6.00 -3.66 -14.88
CA TYR A 357 -5.55 -3.04 -16.13
C TYR A 357 -4.87 -4.06 -17.06
N ALA A 358 -3.92 -4.85 -16.57
CA ALA A 358 -3.28 -5.89 -17.37
C ALA A 358 -4.29 -6.96 -17.84
N LEU A 359 -5.19 -7.40 -16.95
CA LEU A 359 -6.23 -8.36 -17.27
C LEU A 359 -7.20 -7.82 -18.33
N SER A 360 -7.58 -6.53 -18.29
CA SER A 360 -8.46 -5.91 -19.27
C SER A 360 -7.88 -5.94 -20.69
N GLN A 361 -6.54 -5.99 -20.82
CA GLN A 361 -5.88 -6.08 -22.12
C GLN A 361 -5.89 -7.50 -22.71
N LEU A 362 -6.01 -8.52 -21.87
CA LEU A 362 -6.24 -9.91 -22.31
C LEU A 362 -7.71 -10.17 -22.67
N TRP A 363 -8.62 -9.37 -22.11
CA TRP A 363 -10.09 -9.48 -22.23
C TRP A 363 -10.63 -8.60 -23.37
N MET A 364 -9.87 -8.43 -24.45
CA MET A 364 -10.30 -7.61 -25.58
C MET A 364 -11.42 -8.32 -26.37
N ASP A 365 -12.53 -7.60 -26.56
CA ASP A 365 -13.57 -8.00 -27.51
C ASP A 365 -13.00 -7.98 -28.94
N ASP A 366 -13.21 -9.07 -29.67
CA ASP A 366 -12.85 -9.20 -31.09
C ASP A 366 -13.74 -8.32 -31.98
N GLN A 367 -13.66 -6.99 -31.86
CA GLN A 367 -14.29 -6.10 -32.82
C GLN A 367 -13.28 -5.62 -33.86
N GLU A 368 -13.45 -6.20 -35.03
CA GLU A 368 -13.17 -5.74 -36.36
C GLU A 368 -12.12 -4.62 -36.56
N ASP A 369 -10.92 -5.04 -36.94
CA ASP A 369 -10.07 -4.21 -37.80
C ASP A 369 -9.30 -5.14 -38.74
N GLY A 370 -9.35 -4.88 -40.05
CA GLY A 370 -8.67 -5.66 -41.07
C GLY A 370 -7.19 -5.91 -40.71
N PHE A 371 -6.68 -7.05 -41.16
CA PHE A 371 -5.32 -7.50 -40.87
C PHE A 371 -4.30 -6.48 -41.34
N VAL A 372 -3.69 -5.76 -40.40
CA VAL A 372 -2.53 -4.87 -40.61
C VAL A 372 -1.36 -5.41 -39.80
N TRP A 373 -0.24 -5.78 -40.46
CA TRP A 373 0.93 -6.42 -39.87
C TRP A 373 1.50 -5.67 -38.66
N GLU A 374 1.56 -4.33 -38.70
CA GLU A 374 2.05 -3.51 -37.58
C GLU A 374 1.09 -3.56 -36.37
N LYS A 375 -0.22 -3.53 -36.61
CA LYS A 375 -1.24 -3.69 -35.55
C LYS A 375 -1.13 -5.09 -34.93
N TRP A 376 -0.89 -6.12 -35.72
CA TRP A 376 -0.75 -7.50 -35.24
C TRP A 376 0.50 -7.68 -34.38
N LYS A 377 1.66 -7.13 -34.77
CA LYS A 377 2.89 -7.14 -33.94
C LYS A 377 2.68 -6.45 -32.60
N LYS A 378 2.03 -5.27 -32.62
CA LYS A 378 1.69 -4.54 -31.39
C LYS A 378 0.79 -5.36 -30.47
N ARG A 379 -0.24 -6.02 -31.02
CA ARG A 379 -1.18 -6.90 -30.30
C ARG A 379 -0.45 -8.08 -29.63
N ILE A 380 0.46 -8.75 -30.33
CA ILE A 380 1.27 -9.83 -29.75
C ILE A 380 2.13 -9.34 -28.60
N LEU A 381 2.77 -8.19 -28.75
CA LEU A 381 3.64 -7.65 -27.68
C LEU A 381 2.84 -7.29 -26.43
N THR A 382 1.67 -6.67 -26.60
CA THR A 382 0.73 -6.38 -25.50
C THR A 382 0.27 -7.67 -24.82
N PHE A 383 -0.13 -8.67 -25.61
CA PHE A 383 -0.57 -9.95 -25.09
C PHE A 383 0.54 -10.64 -24.29
N LYS A 384 1.77 -10.68 -24.81
CA LYS A 384 2.93 -11.26 -24.10
C LYS A 384 3.23 -10.53 -22.79
N ALA A 385 3.22 -9.19 -22.82
CA ALA A 385 3.48 -8.39 -21.63
C ALA A 385 2.38 -8.56 -20.58
N ALA A 386 1.11 -8.56 -20.98
CA ALA A 386 -0.02 -8.79 -20.08
C ALA A 386 -0.01 -10.22 -19.51
N SER A 387 0.32 -11.23 -20.33
CA SER A 387 0.43 -12.62 -19.89
C SER A 387 1.57 -12.80 -18.89
N LEU A 388 2.73 -12.17 -19.11
CA LEU A 388 3.83 -12.15 -18.15
C LEU A 388 3.41 -11.48 -16.85
N PHE A 389 2.74 -10.34 -16.93
CA PHE A 389 2.22 -9.63 -15.75
C PHE A 389 1.31 -10.53 -14.91
N ILE A 390 0.34 -11.18 -15.56
CA ILE A 390 -0.61 -12.09 -14.90
C ILE A 390 0.10 -13.34 -14.37
N GLY A 391 1.06 -13.89 -15.11
CA GLY A 391 1.89 -15.03 -14.65
C GLY A 391 2.65 -14.69 -13.35
N ILE A 392 3.17 -13.46 -13.24
CA ILE A 392 3.79 -12.97 -12.01
C ILE A 392 2.76 -12.82 -10.87
N ALA A 393 1.55 -12.32 -11.17
CA ALA A 393 0.49 -12.23 -10.15
C ALA A 393 0.11 -13.63 -9.60
N ILE A 394 0.01 -14.63 -10.48
CA ILE A 394 -0.21 -16.04 -10.08
C ILE A 394 0.96 -16.56 -9.25
N PHE A 395 2.19 -16.27 -9.67
CA PHE A 395 3.39 -16.67 -8.92
C PHE A 395 3.37 -16.06 -7.51
N VAL A 396 3.09 -14.75 -7.38
CA VAL A 396 2.98 -14.07 -6.08
C VAL A 396 1.86 -14.67 -5.22
N LEU A 397 0.72 -15.01 -5.83
CA LEU A 397 -0.39 -15.66 -5.14
C LEU A 397 0.04 -17.02 -4.55
N LEU A 398 0.82 -17.80 -5.28
CA LEU A 398 1.27 -19.13 -4.86
C LEU A 398 2.43 -19.07 -3.85
N MET A 399 3.22 -17.99 -3.80
CA MET A 399 4.37 -17.83 -2.89
C MET A 399 3.94 -17.31 -1.52
N ASN A 400 3.03 -17.99 -0.85
CA ASN A 400 2.52 -17.66 0.48
C ASN A 400 2.79 -18.79 1.50
N ARG A 401 2.61 -18.48 2.78
CA ARG A 401 2.88 -19.40 3.91
C ARG A 401 2.16 -20.74 3.79
N GLY A 402 0.95 -20.76 3.25
CA GLY A 402 0.15 -21.97 3.10
C GLY A 402 0.69 -22.94 2.05
N THR A 403 1.42 -22.42 1.05
CA THR A 403 1.95 -23.24 -0.06
C THR A 403 3.42 -23.62 0.12
N ILE A 404 4.26 -22.67 0.57
CA ILE A 404 5.73 -22.87 0.65
C ILE A 404 6.24 -22.98 2.09
N GLY A 405 5.38 -22.83 3.09
CA GLY A 405 5.74 -22.86 4.51
C GLY A 405 6.35 -21.54 5.03
N ASN A 406 6.42 -21.42 6.36
CA ASN A 406 6.83 -20.19 7.04
C ASN A 406 8.27 -19.76 6.72
N ILE A 407 9.22 -20.71 6.76
CA ILE A 407 10.67 -20.42 6.58
C ILE A 407 10.94 -19.90 5.16
N ALA A 408 10.35 -20.54 4.16
CA ALA A 408 10.51 -20.12 2.76
C ALA A 408 9.85 -18.76 2.50
N GLU A 409 8.65 -18.50 3.05
CA GLU A 409 8.03 -17.18 2.93
C GLU A 409 8.86 -16.09 3.61
N GLU A 410 9.36 -16.34 4.82
CA GLU A 410 10.22 -15.38 5.52
C GLU A 410 11.49 -15.06 4.74
N ALA A 411 12.13 -16.07 4.13
CA ALA A 411 13.28 -15.88 3.27
C ALA A 411 12.93 -15.00 2.05
N LEU A 412 11.84 -15.31 1.35
CA LEU A 412 11.38 -14.51 0.21
C LEU A 412 11.10 -13.05 0.60
N LEU A 413 10.47 -12.81 1.75
CA LEU A 413 10.20 -11.47 2.25
C LEU A 413 11.49 -10.74 2.63
N MET A 414 12.44 -11.43 3.25
CA MET A 414 13.75 -10.86 3.57
C MET A 414 14.48 -10.40 2.30
N PHE A 415 14.45 -11.21 1.25
CA PHE A 415 15.00 -10.87 -0.08
C PHE A 415 14.07 -9.97 -0.92
N SER A 416 13.00 -9.42 -0.34
CA SER A 416 12.12 -8.42 -0.97
C SER A 416 11.53 -8.86 -2.31
N PHE A 417 11.10 -10.12 -2.41
CA PHE A 417 10.57 -10.65 -3.67
C PHE A 417 9.35 -9.89 -4.21
N LEU A 418 8.53 -9.28 -3.33
CA LEU A 418 7.39 -8.46 -3.76
C LEU A 418 7.83 -7.17 -4.44
N LEU A 419 8.96 -6.58 -4.03
CA LEU A 419 9.54 -5.45 -4.77
C LEU A 419 9.94 -5.86 -6.18
N TYR A 420 10.71 -6.96 -6.32
CA TYR A 420 11.19 -7.40 -7.63
C TYR A 420 10.06 -7.80 -8.57
N THR A 421 9.08 -8.56 -8.07
CA THR A 421 7.90 -8.91 -8.87
C THR A 421 7.12 -7.68 -9.29
N SER A 422 6.96 -6.69 -8.41
CA SER A 422 6.31 -5.42 -8.74
C SER A 422 7.09 -4.60 -9.76
N LEU A 423 8.43 -4.59 -9.71
CA LEU A 423 9.26 -3.92 -10.70
C LEU A 423 9.14 -4.56 -12.09
N ILE A 424 9.07 -5.89 -12.17
CA ILE A 424 8.85 -6.58 -13.44
C ILE A 424 7.44 -6.28 -13.96
N GLN A 425 6.41 -6.33 -13.10
CA GLN A 425 5.04 -5.96 -13.47
C GLN A 425 4.95 -4.50 -13.92
N TYR A 426 5.64 -3.59 -13.24
CA TYR A 426 5.74 -2.19 -13.62
C TYR A 426 6.40 -2.04 -15.01
N ALA A 427 7.47 -2.78 -15.30
CA ALA A 427 8.06 -2.77 -16.64
C ALA A 427 7.08 -3.29 -17.71
N CYS A 428 6.25 -4.30 -17.41
CA CYS A 428 5.24 -4.81 -18.32
C CYS A 428 4.23 -3.73 -18.76
N ILE A 429 3.82 -2.80 -17.88
CA ILE A 429 2.82 -1.78 -18.25
C ILE A 429 3.29 -0.87 -19.38
N PHE A 430 4.60 -0.64 -19.56
CA PHE A 430 5.14 0.14 -20.68
C PHE A 430 4.88 -0.54 -22.03
N TYR A 431 4.92 -1.85 -22.09
CA TYR A 431 4.65 -2.61 -23.30
C TYR A 431 3.14 -2.77 -23.54
N ILE A 432 2.36 -2.88 -22.46
CA ILE A 432 0.90 -2.91 -22.53
C ILE A 432 0.37 -1.58 -23.10
N ASP A 433 0.91 -0.44 -22.67
CA ASP A 433 0.45 0.88 -23.13
C ASP A 433 0.91 1.24 -24.55
N LYS A 434 2.11 0.82 -24.98
CA LYS A 434 2.65 1.12 -26.31
C LYS A 434 1.76 0.68 -27.46
N ALA A 435 0.90 -0.30 -27.27
CA ALA A 435 0.02 -0.80 -28.32
C ALA A 435 -1.17 0.12 -28.62
N ARG A 436 -1.44 1.11 -27.76
CA ARG A 436 -2.55 2.07 -27.96
C ARG A 436 -2.11 3.42 -28.54
N SER A 437 -0.81 3.72 -28.59
CA SER A 437 -0.22 4.88 -29.23
C SER A 437 0.30 4.52 -30.63
#